data_7cd71a8718702a2804c5776cd9da4305
#
_entry.id   7cd71a8718702a2804c5776cd9da4305
#
_cell.length_a   1.000
_cell.length_b   1.000
_cell.length_c   1.000
_cell.angle_alpha   90.00
_cell.angle_beta   90.00
_cell.angle_gamma   90.00
#
_symmetry.space_group_name_H-M   'P 1'
#
loop_
_entity.id
_entity.type
_entity.pdbx_description
1 polymer ?
#
loop_
_entity_poly.entity_id
_entity_poly.type
_entity_poly.pdbx_seq_one_letter_code
_entity_poly.pdbx_strand_id
1 'polypeptide(L)'
;MNSLFDSVYKIMVDSFPMEEIRSYEGQKELLSREDYYIETYEQEGQLLGICAYYIFDDFLYIENLACKPSARGLGIGTKLVQAILKEANGRQVILEVEPPTDEITKRRIRFYERLGFTFNPYEHFQAPLNPTTGMVELKIMSSLGALTEEQQQAYRRVLNEKVYLVDPNFMI
;
A
#
# COMPACT_ATOMS: atom_id res chain seq x y z
N MET A 1 -23.83 -0.67 -16.06
CA MET A 1 -23.64 -1.20 -14.71
C MET A 1 -22.18 -1.09 -14.33
N ASN A 2 -21.83 -0.34 -13.29
CA ASN A 2 -20.44 -0.27 -12.84
C ASN A 2 -20.06 -1.57 -12.13
N SER A 3 -18.93 -2.15 -12.52
CA SER A 3 -18.41 -3.32 -11.85
C SER A 3 -17.86 -2.93 -10.46
N LEU A 4 -17.65 -3.93 -9.60
CA LEU A 4 -16.98 -3.70 -8.32
C LEU A 4 -15.60 -3.05 -8.54
N PHE A 5 -14.88 -3.50 -9.57
CA PHE A 5 -13.59 -2.91 -9.91
C PHE A 5 -13.69 -1.41 -10.24
N ASP A 6 -14.72 -1.00 -10.98
CA ASP A 6 -14.92 0.42 -11.30
C ASP A 6 -15.09 1.25 -10.03
N SER A 7 -15.83 0.73 -9.05
CA SER A 7 -15.99 1.39 -7.74
C SER A 7 -14.69 1.45 -6.96
N VAL A 8 -13.89 0.39 -6.99
CA VAL A 8 -12.56 0.36 -6.37
C VAL A 8 -11.64 1.39 -7.02
N TYR A 9 -11.58 1.40 -8.35
CA TYR A 9 -10.70 2.33 -9.07
C TYR A 9 -11.10 3.79 -8.84
N LYS A 10 -12.40 4.06 -8.75
CA LYS A 10 -12.88 5.41 -8.41
C LYS A 10 -12.37 5.87 -7.05
N ILE A 11 -12.37 4.99 -6.04
CA ILE A 11 -11.82 5.32 -4.72
C ILE A 11 -10.33 5.62 -4.83
N MET A 12 -9.58 4.87 -5.63
CA MET A 12 -8.16 5.12 -5.85
C MET A 12 -7.92 6.50 -6.49
N VAL A 13 -8.65 6.82 -7.55
CA VAL A 13 -8.54 8.11 -8.24
C VAL A 13 -8.87 9.28 -7.31
N ASP A 14 -9.89 9.13 -6.47
CA ASP A 14 -10.33 10.18 -5.55
C ASP A 14 -9.39 10.34 -4.35
N SER A 15 -8.56 9.34 -4.05
CA SER A 15 -7.77 9.28 -2.82
C SER A 15 -6.27 9.55 -3.01
N PHE A 16 -5.73 9.32 -4.20
CA PHE A 16 -4.30 9.39 -4.46
C PHE A 16 -3.96 10.32 -5.62
N PRO A 17 -2.80 11.00 -5.58
CA PRO A 17 -2.28 11.73 -6.74
C PRO A 17 -2.08 10.77 -7.94
N MET A 18 -2.16 11.32 -9.15
CA MET A 18 -1.96 10.51 -10.37
C MET A 18 -0.60 9.82 -10.43
N GLU A 19 0.40 10.39 -9.78
CA GLU A 19 1.75 9.83 -9.73
C GLU A 19 1.83 8.55 -8.89
N GLU A 20 0.86 8.33 -8.02
CA GLU A 20 0.84 7.21 -7.09
C GLU A 20 -0.12 6.08 -7.51
N ILE A 21 -0.80 6.24 -8.64
CA ILE A 21 -1.74 5.22 -9.13
C ILE A 21 -1.42 4.82 -10.57
N ARG A 22 -1.85 3.62 -10.92
CA ARG A 22 -1.74 3.11 -12.29
C ARG A 22 -2.92 3.60 -13.13
N SER A 23 -2.78 3.46 -14.46
CA SER A 23 -3.93 3.64 -15.35
C SER A 23 -5.02 2.62 -15.03
N TYR A 24 -6.25 2.88 -15.50
CA TYR A 24 -7.36 1.94 -15.32
C TYR A 24 -7.00 0.54 -15.85
N GLU A 25 -6.45 0.45 -17.05
CA GLU A 25 -6.06 -0.83 -17.65
C GLU A 25 -4.92 -1.50 -16.87
N GLY A 26 -3.90 -0.74 -16.46
CA GLY A 26 -2.80 -1.27 -15.68
C GLY A 26 -3.26 -1.81 -14.32
N GLN A 27 -4.16 -1.10 -13.66
CA GLN A 27 -4.72 -1.55 -12.39
C GLN A 27 -5.60 -2.80 -12.57
N LYS A 28 -6.37 -2.86 -13.65
CA LYS A 28 -7.24 -3.99 -13.95
C LYS A 28 -6.44 -5.27 -14.24
N GLU A 29 -5.31 -5.14 -14.93
CA GLU A 29 -4.43 -6.27 -15.22
C GLU A 29 -3.91 -6.96 -13.95
N LEU A 30 -3.73 -6.22 -12.85
CA LEU A 30 -3.28 -6.79 -11.60
C LEU A 30 -4.23 -7.86 -11.06
N LEU A 31 -5.52 -7.77 -11.38
CA LEU A 31 -6.52 -8.72 -10.88
C LEU A 31 -6.30 -10.15 -11.38
N SER A 32 -5.53 -10.32 -12.46
CA SER A 32 -5.18 -11.64 -12.98
C SER A 32 -3.96 -12.27 -12.30
N ARG A 33 -3.25 -11.53 -11.45
CA ARG A 33 -2.10 -12.04 -10.71
C ARG A 33 -2.55 -12.88 -9.53
N GLU A 34 -1.79 -13.95 -9.25
CA GLU A 34 -2.08 -14.85 -8.11
C GLU A 34 -1.65 -14.27 -6.76
N ASP A 35 -0.76 -13.26 -6.79
CA ASP A 35 -0.20 -12.66 -5.58
C ASP A 35 -0.82 -11.30 -5.21
N TYR A 36 -1.79 -10.80 -5.98
CA TYR A 36 -2.42 -9.49 -5.76
C TYR A 36 -3.87 -9.63 -5.31
N TYR A 37 -4.23 -8.88 -4.28
CA TYR A 37 -5.56 -8.95 -3.65
C TYR A 37 -6.07 -7.56 -3.31
N ILE A 38 -7.38 -7.42 -3.29
CA ILE A 38 -8.04 -6.19 -2.81
C ILE A 38 -9.05 -6.59 -1.75
N GLU A 39 -8.78 -6.17 -0.51
CA GLU A 39 -9.74 -6.27 0.57
C GLU A 39 -10.70 -5.08 0.47
N THR A 40 -11.99 -5.34 0.61
CA THR A 40 -13.02 -4.30 0.51
C THR A 40 -13.82 -4.20 1.81
N TYR A 41 -14.29 -3.01 2.12
CA TYR A 41 -15.23 -2.79 3.21
C TYR A 41 -16.52 -2.23 2.63
N GLU A 42 -17.60 -3.00 2.78
CA GLU A 42 -18.93 -2.64 2.28
C GLU A 42 -19.90 -2.50 3.46
N GLN A 43 -20.82 -1.56 3.34
CA GLN A 43 -21.89 -1.38 4.30
C GLN A 43 -23.15 -0.99 3.54
N GLU A 44 -24.24 -1.71 3.79
CA GLU A 44 -25.53 -1.47 3.13
C GLU A 44 -25.43 -1.44 1.60
N GLY A 45 -24.62 -2.35 1.05
CA GLY A 45 -24.42 -2.45 -0.40
C GLY A 45 -23.50 -1.39 -1.00
N GLN A 46 -22.91 -0.51 -0.18
CA GLN A 46 -21.98 0.51 -0.64
C GLN A 46 -20.54 0.16 -0.30
N LEU A 47 -19.66 0.31 -1.28
CA LEU A 47 -18.22 0.20 -1.05
C LEU A 47 -17.73 1.48 -0.37
N LEU A 48 -17.17 1.34 0.83
CA LEU A 48 -16.71 2.47 1.62
C LEU A 48 -15.19 2.57 1.74
N GLY A 49 -14.49 1.47 1.56
CA GLY A 49 -13.03 1.47 1.66
C GLY A 49 -12.41 0.26 0.99
N ILE A 50 -11.13 0.38 0.69
CA ILE A 50 -10.33 -0.67 0.04
C ILE A 50 -8.94 -0.74 0.65
N CYS A 51 -8.35 -1.94 0.60
CA CYS A 51 -6.93 -2.14 0.87
C CYS A 51 -6.37 -3.09 -0.18
N ALA A 52 -5.54 -2.57 -1.08
CA ALA A 52 -4.88 -3.38 -2.10
C ALA A 52 -3.53 -3.84 -1.56
N TYR A 53 -3.23 -5.12 -1.71
CA TYR A 53 -2.04 -5.70 -1.14
C TYR A 53 -1.56 -6.90 -1.93
N TYR A 54 -0.28 -7.24 -1.72
CA TYR A 54 0.36 -8.42 -2.31
C TYR A 54 0.70 -9.43 -1.22
N ILE A 55 0.60 -10.70 -1.54
CA ILE A 55 1.08 -11.80 -0.70
C ILE A 55 2.29 -12.41 -1.41
N PHE A 56 3.48 -12.21 -0.84
CA PHE A 56 4.72 -12.85 -1.28
C PHE A 56 5.06 -14.02 -0.34
N ASP A 57 6.12 -14.76 -0.64
CA ASP A 57 6.47 -15.95 0.13
C ASP A 57 6.71 -15.65 1.62
N ASP A 58 7.49 -14.59 1.90
CA ASP A 58 7.93 -14.28 3.26
C ASP A 58 7.21 -13.11 3.89
N PHE A 59 6.48 -12.30 3.11
CA PHE A 59 5.87 -11.08 3.62
C PHE A 59 4.66 -10.65 2.78
N LEU A 60 3.86 -9.77 3.35
CA LEU A 60 2.78 -9.09 2.64
C LEU A 60 3.15 -7.62 2.45
N TYR A 61 2.67 -7.02 1.37
CA TYR A 61 2.91 -5.61 1.08
C TYR A 61 1.57 -4.91 0.83
N ILE A 62 1.26 -3.91 1.67
CA ILE A 62 0.09 -3.05 1.46
C ILE A 62 0.49 -1.91 0.53
N GLU A 63 -0.16 -1.85 -0.64
CA GLU A 63 0.12 -0.82 -1.64
C GLU A 63 -0.81 0.38 -1.52
N ASN A 64 -2.12 0.14 -1.36
CA ASN A 64 -3.11 1.21 -1.30
C ASN A 64 -4.09 0.96 -0.17
N LEU A 65 -4.28 1.95 0.69
CA LEU A 65 -5.34 1.97 1.68
C LEU A 65 -6.14 3.25 1.49
N ALA A 66 -7.43 3.14 1.24
CA ALA A 66 -8.26 4.31 0.99
C ALA A 66 -9.71 4.09 1.44
N CYS A 67 -10.32 5.17 1.90
CA CYS A 67 -11.75 5.20 2.25
C CYS A 67 -12.42 6.32 1.48
N LYS A 68 -13.71 6.17 1.19
CA LYS A 68 -14.50 7.29 0.67
C LYS A 68 -14.46 8.45 1.66
N PRO A 69 -14.44 9.71 1.16
CA PRO A 69 -14.45 10.88 2.07
C PRO A 69 -15.61 10.86 3.06
N SER A 70 -16.79 10.40 2.65
CA SER A 70 -17.97 10.31 3.51
C SER A 70 -17.84 9.26 4.62
N ALA A 71 -16.89 8.34 4.50
CA ALA A 71 -16.68 7.24 5.45
C ALA A 71 -15.47 7.45 6.35
N ARG A 72 -14.77 8.58 6.23
CA ARG A 72 -13.61 8.88 7.08
C ARG A 72 -14.03 9.06 8.54
N GLY A 73 -13.17 8.64 9.45
CA GLY A 73 -13.44 8.73 10.88
C GLY A 73 -14.31 7.61 11.46
N LEU A 74 -14.69 6.63 10.65
CA LEU A 74 -15.51 5.49 11.07
C LEU A 74 -14.69 4.24 11.43
N GLY A 75 -13.36 4.34 11.42
CA GLY A 75 -12.49 3.22 11.76
C GLY A 75 -12.36 2.16 10.65
N ILE A 76 -12.77 2.47 9.44
CA ILE A 76 -12.74 1.53 8.30
C ILE A 76 -11.30 1.19 7.92
N GLY A 77 -10.41 2.17 7.86
CA GLY A 77 -8.99 1.93 7.58
C GLY A 77 -8.36 0.98 8.58
N THR A 78 -8.66 1.14 9.86
CA THR A 78 -8.20 0.25 10.93
C THR A 78 -8.68 -1.18 10.69
N LYS A 79 -9.95 -1.36 10.37
CA LYS A 79 -10.51 -2.69 10.11
C LYS A 79 -9.88 -3.35 8.90
N LEU A 80 -9.63 -2.59 7.84
CA LEU A 80 -8.99 -3.12 6.63
C LEU A 80 -7.55 -3.57 6.92
N VAL A 81 -6.76 -2.76 7.61
CA VAL A 81 -5.38 -3.13 7.95
C VAL A 81 -5.36 -4.33 8.89
N GLN A 82 -6.26 -4.37 9.87
CA GLN A 82 -6.36 -5.52 10.77
C GLN A 82 -6.70 -6.81 10.02
N ALA A 83 -7.53 -6.75 8.98
CA ALA A 83 -7.82 -7.91 8.13
C ALA A 83 -6.56 -8.41 7.42
N ILE A 84 -5.71 -7.50 6.93
CA ILE A 84 -4.45 -7.88 6.28
C ILE A 84 -3.47 -8.47 7.29
N LEU A 85 -3.36 -7.90 8.49
CA LEU A 85 -2.51 -8.45 9.56
C LEU A 85 -2.95 -9.87 9.95
N LYS A 86 -4.25 -10.11 9.96
CA LYS A 86 -4.80 -11.46 10.21
C LYS A 86 -4.46 -12.42 9.08
N GLU A 87 -4.59 -11.99 7.83
CA GLU A 87 -4.22 -12.78 6.66
C GLU A 87 -2.73 -13.11 6.66
N ALA A 88 -1.89 -12.19 7.13
CA ALA A 88 -0.45 -12.41 7.24
C ALA A 88 -0.10 -13.57 8.17
N ASN A 89 -0.93 -13.80 9.20
CA ASN A 89 -0.77 -14.93 10.12
C ASN A 89 0.66 -15.02 10.71
N GLY A 90 1.16 -13.90 11.23
CA GLY A 90 2.49 -13.80 11.83
C GLY A 90 3.62 -13.46 10.87
N ARG A 91 3.35 -13.40 9.56
CA ARG A 91 4.36 -12.93 8.60
C ARG A 91 4.48 -11.41 8.65
N GLN A 92 5.62 -10.92 8.22
CA GLN A 92 5.86 -9.48 8.11
C GLN A 92 4.87 -8.84 7.14
N VAL A 93 4.33 -7.69 7.52
CA VAL A 93 3.59 -6.80 6.61
C VAL A 93 4.38 -5.50 6.52
N ILE A 94 4.65 -5.06 5.30
CA ILE A 94 5.29 -3.76 5.06
C ILE A 94 4.37 -2.87 4.25
N LEU A 95 4.62 -1.57 4.36
CA LEU A 95 3.96 -0.55 3.56
C LEU A 95 4.88 0.64 3.39
N GLU A 96 4.55 1.48 2.42
CA GLU A 96 5.31 2.69 2.13
C GLU A 96 4.51 3.91 2.58
N VAL A 97 5.19 4.88 3.22
CA VAL A 97 4.59 6.14 3.67
C VAL A 97 5.45 7.31 3.20
N GLU A 98 4.84 8.47 3.04
CA GLU A 98 5.58 9.70 2.79
C GLU A 98 6.44 10.06 4.01
N PRO A 99 7.62 10.68 3.81
CA PRO A 99 8.40 11.19 4.94
C PRO A 99 7.59 12.17 5.79
N PRO A 100 7.84 12.24 7.12
CA PRO A 100 7.02 13.06 8.02
C PRO A 100 7.36 14.55 7.93
N THR A 101 6.93 15.20 6.85
CA THR A 101 7.26 16.60 6.56
C THR A 101 6.16 17.59 6.95
N ASP A 102 4.92 17.13 7.15
CA ASP A 102 3.79 17.97 7.54
C ASP A 102 2.84 17.19 8.48
N GLU A 103 1.77 17.83 8.91
CA GLU A 103 0.82 17.21 9.85
C GLU A 103 0.07 16.03 9.25
N ILE A 104 -0.21 16.06 7.94
CA ILE A 104 -0.93 14.98 7.26
C ILE A 104 -0.06 13.72 7.20
N THR A 105 1.20 13.85 6.79
CA THR A 105 2.14 12.72 6.69
C THR A 105 2.46 12.16 8.07
N LYS A 106 2.64 13.01 9.08
CA LYS A 106 2.85 12.58 10.47
C LYS A 106 1.64 11.83 11.02
N ARG A 107 0.43 12.26 10.67
CA ARG A 107 -0.81 11.61 11.10
C ARG A 107 -0.93 10.20 10.52
N ARG A 108 -0.56 10.02 9.24
CA ARG A 108 -0.53 8.70 8.61
C ARG A 108 0.42 7.75 9.33
N ILE A 109 1.63 8.22 9.63
CA ILE A 109 2.61 7.41 10.35
C ILE A 109 2.04 7.01 11.72
N ARG A 110 1.46 7.95 12.48
CA ARG A 110 0.85 7.65 13.79
C ARG A 110 -0.30 6.65 13.68
N PHE A 111 -1.09 6.74 12.60
CA PHE A 111 -2.16 5.77 12.34
C PHE A 111 -1.60 4.35 12.26
N TYR A 112 -0.54 4.15 11.49
CA TYR A 112 0.08 2.82 11.37
C TYR A 112 0.82 2.40 12.65
N GLU A 113 1.44 3.34 13.34
CA GLU A 113 2.09 3.03 14.62
C GLU A 113 1.08 2.50 15.65
N ARG A 114 -0.12 3.07 15.70
CA ARG A 114 -1.18 2.58 16.57
C ARG A 114 -1.64 1.15 16.22
N LEU A 115 -1.43 0.74 15.00
CA LEU A 115 -1.73 -0.63 14.55
C LEU A 115 -0.56 -1.60 14.75
N GLY A 116 0.53 -1.13 15.34
CA GLY A 116 1.69 -1.97 15.65
C GLY A 116 2.83 -1.90 14.65
N PHE A 117 2.75 -1.02 13.65
CA PHE A 117 3.84 -0.84 12.69
C PHE A 117 4.95 0.02 13.25
N THR A 118 6.18 -0.25 12.84
CA THR A 118 7.37 0.52 13.19
C THR A 118 7.86 1.30 11.97
N PHE A 119 8.15 2.56 12.15
CA PHE A 119 8.74 3.42 11.12
C PHE A 119 10.23 3.13 10.99
N ASN A 120 10.71 2.94 9.76
CA ASN A 120 12.12 2.71 9.47
C ASN A 120 12.71 3.93 8.74
N PRO A 121 13.79 4.54 9.26
CA PRO A 121 14.29 5.82 8.74
C PRO A 121 15.19 5.70 7.51
N TYR A 122 15.48 4.50 7.03
CA TYR A 122 16.41 4.30 5.91
C TYR A 122 15.89 4.92 4.62
N GLU A 123 16.83 5.30 3.77
CA GLU A 123 16.51 5.82 2.44
C GLU A 123 15.74 4.79 1.61
N HIS A 124 14.66 5.24 0.97
CA HIS A 124 13.83 4.39 0.12
C HIS A 124 13.17 5.23 -0.96
N PHE A 125 13.24 4.77 -2.20
CA PHE A 125 12.60 5.40 -3.33
C PHE A 125 11.67 4.42 -4.02
N GLN A 126 10.46 4.87 -4.30
CA GLN A 126 9.51 4.14 -5.12
C GLN A 126 9.84 4.39 -6.59
N ALA A 127 9.97 3.30 -7.37
CA ALA A 127 10.11 3.42 -8.81
C ALA A 127 8.83 3.98 -9.44
N PRO A 128 8.92 4.69 -10.58
CA PRO A 128 7.74 5.25 -11.24
C PRO A 128 6.71 4.20 -11.59
N LEU A 129 5.42 4.45 -11.28
CA LEU A 129 4.30 3.57 -11.65
C LEU A 129 3.85 3.81 -13.09
N ASN A 130 4.23 4.92 -13.68
CA ASN A 130 3.97 5.22 -15.08
C ASN A 130 5.13 6.04 -15.66
N PRO A 131 5.30 6.06 -17.02
CA PRO A 131 6.48 6.68 -17.65
C PRO A 131 6.58 8.20 -17.46
N THR A 132 5.51 8.86 -17.06
CA THR A 132 5.47 10.33 -16.93
C THR A 132 5.84 10.83 -15.55
N THR A 133 5.99 9.92 -14.58
CA THR A 133 6.27 10.27 -13.19
C THR A 133 7.72 9.97 -12.84
N GLY A 134 8.29 10.79 -11.94
CA GLY A 134 9.61 10.55 -11.40
C GLY A 134 9.60 9.60 -10.21
N MET A 135 10.78 9.38 -9.65
CA MET A 135 10.92 8.64 -8.39
C MET A 135 10.31 9.44 -7.25
N VAL A 136 9.70 8.73 -6.31
CA VAL A 136 9.13 9.32 -5.11
C VAL A 136 9.90 8.81 -3.90
N GLU A 137 10.37 9.72 -3.05
CA GLU A 137 10.97 9.33 -1.77
C GLU A 137 9.87 8.92 -0.80
N LEU A 138 10.01 7.72 -0.27
CA LEU A 138 9.09 7.17 0.73
C LEU A 138 9.88 6.58 1.89
N LYS A 139 9.18 6.13 2.92
CA LYS A 139 9.74 5.37 4.04
C LYS A 139 8.95 4.08 4.19
N ILE A 140 9.60 3.04 4.69
CA ILE A 140 8.95 1.75 4.91
C ILE A 140 8.56 1.63 6.39
N MET A 141 7.33 1.18 6.62
CA MET A 141 6.88 0.75 7.94
C MET A 141 6.67 -0.76 7.95
N SER A 142 6.92 -1.39 9.09
CA SER A 142 6.94 -2.85 9.22
C SER A 142 6.20 -3.32 10.47
N SER A 143 5.46 -4.43 10.36
CA SER A 143 4.58 -4.92 11.43
C SER A 143 5.29 -5.74 12.50
N LEU A 144 6.47 -6.28 12.24
CA LEU A 144 7.21 -7.14 13.17
C LEU A 144 8.42 -6.42 13.80
N GLY A 145 8.30 -5.11 14.05
CA GLY A 145 9.36 -4.31 14.65
C GLY A 145 10.26 -3.65 13.63
N ALA A 146 11.31 -3.02 14.11
CA ALA A 146 12.27 -2.30 13.28
C ALA A 146 13.04 -3.25 12.36
N LEU A 147 13.29 -2.81 11.13
CA LEU A 147 14.10 -3.55 10.16
C LEU A 147 15.58 -3.15 10.32
N THR A 148 16.46 -4.05 9.97
CA THR A 148 17.83 -3.67 9.63
C THR A 148 17.84 -3.11 8.21
N GLU A 149 18.90 -2.39 7.85
CA GLU A 149 19.03 -1.88 6.48
C GLU A 149 19.07 -3.00 5.46
N GLU A 150 19.75 -4.10 5.79
CA GLU A 150 19.82 -5.29 4.93
C GLU A 150 18.46 -5.93 4.72
N GLN A 151 17.64 -6.04 5.77
CA GLN A 151 16.28 -6.56 5.66
C GLN A 151 15.43 -5.65 4.77
N GLN A 152 15.53 -4.34 4.93
CA GLN A 152 14.79 -3.41 4.10
C GLN A 152 15.20 -3.53 2.63
N GLN A 153 16.49 -3.63 2.35
CA GLN A 153 16.99 -3.81 0.98
C GLN A 153 16.47 -5.11 0.36
N ALA A 154 16.39 -6.18 1.14
CA ALA A 154 15.85 -7.45 0.65
C ALA A 154 14.37 -7.31 0.24
N TYR A 155 13.56 -6.63 1.06
CA TYR A 155 12.16 -6.35 0.69
C TYR A 155 12.08 -5.45 -0.53
N ARG A 156 12.91 -4.42 -0.61
CA ARG A 156 12.93 -3.51 -1.75
C ARG A 156 13.22 -4.22 -3.06
N ARG A 157 14.13 -5.20 -3.05
CA ARG A 157 14.41 -5.99 -4.27
C ARG A 157 13.17 -6.72 -4.76
N VAL A 158 12.38 -7.30 -3.86
CA VAL A 158 11.13 -7.95 -4.23
C VAL A 158 10.12 -6.94 -4.77
N LEU A 159 9.97 -5.78 -4.12
CA LEU A 159 9.07 -4.73 -4.60
C LEU A 159 9.48 -4.23 -5.99
N ASN A 160 10.78 -3.99 -6.19
CA ASN A 160 11.29 -3.55 -7.49
C ASN A 160 10.95 -4.56 -8.59
N GLU A 161 11.22 -5.83 -8.35
CA GLU A 161 11.02 -6.88 -9.34
C GLU A 161 9.54 -7.18 -9.58
N LYS A 162 8.74 -7.32 -8.52
CA LYS A 162 7.39 -7.86 -8.60
C LYS A 162 6.28 -6.81 -8.61
N VAL A 163 6.51 -5.66 -8.03
CA VAL A 163 5.51 -4.58 -7.98
C VAL A 163 5.79 -3.52 -9.03
N TYR A 164 7.01 -3.00 -9.04
CA TYR A 164 7.38 -1.89 -9.93
C TYR A 164 7.94 -2.35 -11.27
N LEU A 165 8.26 -3.65 -11.41
CA LEU A 165 8.72 -4.28 -12.64
C LEU A 165 9.98 -3.61 -13.21
N VAL A 166 10.91 -3.29 -12.32
CA VAL A 166 12.22 -2.72 -12.64
C VAL A 166 13.32 -3.65 -12.17
N ASP A 167 14.59 -3.30 -12.41
CA ASP A 167 15.73 -4.07 -11.92
C ASP A 167 15.64 -4.25 -10.40
N PRO A 168 15.83 -5.46 -9.85
CA PRO A 168 15.76 -5.68 -8.40
C PRO A 168 16.66 -4.76 -7.60
N ASN A 169 17.82 -4.38 -8.14
CA ASN A 169 18.79 -3.51 -7.46
C ASN A 169 18.57 -2.02 -7.74
N PHE A 170 17.45 -1.64 -8.35
CA PHE A 170 17.14 -0.25 -8.63
C PHE A 170 17.21 0.61 -7.36
N MET A 171 18.09 1.60 -7.36
CA MET A 171 18.29 2.54 -6.23
C MET A 171 18.64 1.86 -4.90
N ILE A 172 19.31 0.72 -4.93
CA ILE A 172 19.81 0.04 -3.73
C ILE A 172 21.32 0.22 -3.60
#